data_e45f826dc2ad117d970fab123a03bc2e
#
_entry.id   e45f826dc2ad117d970fab123a03bc2e
#
_cell.length_a   1.000
_cell.length_b   1.000
_cell.length_c   1.000
_cell.angle_alpha   90.00
_cell.angle_beta   90.00
_cell.angle_gamma   90.00
#
_symmetry.space_group_name_H-M   'P 1'
#
loop_
_entity.id
_entity.type
_entity.pdbx_description
1 polymer ?
#
loop_
_entity_poly.entity_id
_entity_poly.type
_entity_poly.pdbx_seq_one_letter_code
_entity_poly.pdbx_strand_id
1 'polypeptide(L)'
;MIDRRRFLAASLATTTIGIGARETFAQAAMSKMTAYGFSFEGLNGDRIRLADYAGKPVMIVNTASQCGYTPQYAGLQELWSQFRQRGFGIIAVPSNDFGGQEPGGATEIAKTTGDTYHVTFPITAKTIVKGPDAHPFYKWAAAERPADLPAWNFHKYLIGRDGYIAEVFPSKIEPTDTRVVAAIARNLTA
;
A
#
# COMPACT_ATOMS: atom_id res chain seq x y z
N MET A 1 44.44 28.33 -60.36
CA MET A 1 44.34 29.19 -59.19
C MET A 1 43.31 28.56 -58.26
N ILE A 2 43.75 28.22 -57.08
CA ILE A 2 43.15 27.35 -56.07
C ILE A 2 42.24 28.18 -55.21
N ASP A 3 41.02 27.74 -54.89
CA ASP A 3 40.44 28.16 -53.62
C ASP A 3 39.62 27.00 -53.00
N ARG A 4 40.12 26.57 -51.84
CA ARG A 4 39.52 25.49 -51.04
C ARG A 4 38.70 26.13 -49.91
N ARG A 5 37.39 26.10 -50.03
CA ARG A 5 36.51 26.40 -48.89
C ARG A 5 36.20 25.11 -48.12
N ARG A 6 36.85 24.98 -46.96
CA ARG A 6 36.58 23.98 -45.97
C ARG A 6 35.27 24.35 -45.26
N PHE A 7 34.24 23.55 -45.44
CA PHE A 7 33.09 23.58 -44.57
C PHE A 7 33.38 22.79 -43.30
N LEU A 8 33.47 23.48 -42.16
CA LEU A 8 33.45 22.87 -40.82
C LEU A 8 32.01 22.58 -40.50
N ALA A 9 31.63 21.28 -40.49
CA ALA A 9 30.39 20.80 -39.93
C ALA A 9 30.59 20.71 -38.41
N ALA A 10 29.99 21.63 -37.69
CA ALA A 10 29.89 21.55 -36.22
C ALA A 10 28.77 20.56 -35.89
N SER A 11 29.13 19.37 -35.42
CA SER A 11 28.20 18.42 -34.83
C SER A 11 27.75 18.92 -33.46
N LEU A 12 26.51 19.36 -33.38
CA LEU A 12 25.84 19.53 -32.07
C LEU A 12 25.50 18.13 -31.51
N ALA A 13 26.32 17.65 -30.60
CA ALA A 13 25.97 16.52 -29.76
C ALA A 13 24.97 17.00 -28.74
N THR A 14 23.68 16.78 -28.96
CA THR A 14 22.63 16.96 -27.97
C THR A 14 22.73 15.87 -26.93
N THR A 15 23.20 16.25 -25.74
CA THR A 15 23.30 15.38 -24.57
C THR A 15 21.89 15.12 -24.00
N THR A 16 21.23 14.06 -24.42
CA THR A 16 20.01 13.53 -23.80
C THR A 16 20.35 12.58 -22.64
N ILE A 17 21.11 13.08 -21.67
CA ILE A 17 21.41 12.33 -20.43
C ILE A 17 20.84 13.12 -19.25
N GLY A 18 19.63 12.78 -18.82
CA GLY A 18 19.11 13.44 -17.63
C GLY A 18 17.86 12.85 -17.01
N ILE A 19 16.97 12.27 -17.80
CA ILE A 19 15.65 11.85 -17.29
C ILE A 19 15.72 10.39 -16.77
N GLY A 20 16.26 9.47 -17.55
CA GLY A 20 16.32 8.04 -17.16
C GLY A 20 17.20 7.73 -15.97
N ALA A 21 18.26 8.52 -15.73
CA ALA A 21 19.13 8.32 -14.56
C ALA A 21 18.47 8.76 -13.25
N ARG A 22 17.68 9.82 -13.25
CA ARG A 22 16.95 10.29 -12.06
C ARG A 22 15.84 9.32 -11.66
N GLU A 23 15.12 8.75 -12.62
CA GLU A 23 14.09 7.74 -12.37
C GLU A 23 14.68 6.44 -11.82
N THR A 24 15.81 5.99 -12.35
CA THR A 24 16.50 4.79 -11.84
C THR A 24 17.08 4.98 -10.43
N PHE A 25 17.60 6.17 -10.11
CA PHE A 25 18.07 6.45 -8.74
C PHE A 25 16.92 6.57 -7.74
N ALA A 26 15.79 7.18 -8.12
CA ALA A 26 14.61 7.26 -7.28
C ALA A 26 14.02 5.87 -7.02
N GLN A 27 13.94 5.05 -8.04
CA GLN A 27 13.47 3.66 -7.95
C GLN A 27 14.39 2.81 -7.05
N ALA A 28 15.72 2.94 -7.21
CA ALA A 28 16.69 2.23 -6.39
C ALA A 28 16.73 2.73 -4.93
N ALA A 29 16.41 4.00 -4.69
CA ALA A 29 16.26 4.54 -3.34
C ALA A 29 14.98 4.05 -2.66
N MET A 30 13.89 3.92 -3.40
CA MET A 30 12.62 3.38 -2.88
C MET A 30 12.73 1.87 -2.56
N SER A 31 13.47 1.09 -3.33
CA SER A 31 13.68 -0.34 -3.05
C SER A 31 14.54 -0.63 -1.81
N LYS A 32 15.21 0.37 -1.25
CA LYS A 32 15.92 0.27 0.04
C LYS A 32 15.08 0.71 1.25
N MET A 33 13.90 1.30 1.00
CA MET A 33 12.99 1.73 2.07
C MET A 33 12.11 0.56 2.49
N THR A 34 11.89 0.44 3.79
CA THR A 34 10.89 -0.48 4.33
C THR A 34 9.56 0.25 4.54
N ALA A 35 8.48 -0.50 4.75
CA ALA A 35 7.18 0.04 5.10
C ALA A 35 7.21 0.96 6.33
N TYR A 36 8.18 0.80 7.22
CA TYR A 36 8.33 1.59 8.45
C TYR A 36 8.59 3.09 8.20
N GLY A 37 9.01 3.47 7.00
CA GLY A 37 9.17 4.88 6.61
C GLY A 37 7.84 5.61 6.39
N PHE A 38 6.70 4.92 6.38
CA PHE A 38 5.41 5.52 6.05
C PHE A 38 4.49 5.66 7.27
N SER A 39 3.52 6.57 7.15
CA SER A 39 2.46 6.75 8.13
C SER A 39 1.20 7.22 7.41
N PHE A 40 0.06 6.88 7.95
CA PHE A 40 -1.24 7.35 7.47
C PHE A 40 -1.85 8.34 8.47
N GLU A 41 -2.74 9.19 7.99
CA GLU A 41 -3.67 9.90 8.84
C GLU A 41 -4.75 8.91 9.29
N GLY A 42 -5.02 8.85 10.58
CA GLY A 42 -6.09 8.03 11.13
C GLY A 42 -7.46 8.66 10.91
N LEU A 43 -8.51 7.85 11.00
CA LEU A 43 -9.89 8.29 10.78
C LEU A 43 -10.30 9.44 11.74
N ASN A 44 -9.72 9.48 12.93
CA ASN A 44 -9.95 10.51 13.94
C ASN A 44 -8.90 11.64 13.91
N GLY A 45 -8.07 11.72 12.86
CA GLY A 45 -7.02 12.72 12.71
C GLY A 45 -5.72 12.41 13.46
N ASP A 46 -5.61 11.28 14.15
CA ASP A 46 -4.38 10.79 14.74
C ASP A 46 -3.39 10.31 13.66
N ARG A 47 -2.17 10.01 14.06
CA ARG A 47 -1.15 9.51 13.13
C ARG A 47 -0.86 8.03 13.35
N ILE A 48 -1.14 7.21 12.36
CA ILE A 48 -0.83 5.78 12.35
C ILE A 48 0.53 5.60 11.67
N ARG A 49 1.58 5.34 12.44
CA ARG A 49 2.94 5.15 11.94
C ARG A 49 3.23 3.67 11.74
N LEU A 50 3.69 3.26 10.57
CA LEU A 50 4.09 1.87 10.34
C LEU A 50 5.34 1.49 11.15
N ALA A 51 6.15 2.46 11.56
CA ALA A 51 7.26 2.24 12.48
C ALA A 51 6.84 1.65 13.84
N ASP A 52 5.61 1.89 14.28
CA ASP A 52 5.08 1.34 15.56
C ASP A 52 4.84 -0.19 15.48
N TYR A 53 4.90 -0.74 14.26
CA TYR A 53 4.83 -2.18 13.99
C TYR A 53 6.20 -2.81 13.72
N ALA A 54 7.32 -2.09 13.95
CA ALA A 54 8.65 -2.65 13.74
C ALA A 54 8.83 -3.96 14.53
N GLY A 55 9.32 -5.00 13.84
CA GLY A 55 9.47 -6.34 14.40
C GLY A 55 8.15 -7.13 14.56
N LYS A 56 7.04 -6.61 14.02
CA LYS A 56 5.71 -7.25 14.05
C LYS A 56 5.12 -7.30 12.65
N PRO A 57 4.46 -8.39 12.24
CA PRO A 57 3.75 -8.40 10.97
C PRO A 57 2.52 -7.50 11.03
N VAL A 58 2.28 -6.74 9.94
CA VAL A 58 1.09 -5.89 9.80
C VAL A 58 0.46 -6.05 8.44
N MET A 59 -0.86 -6.17 8.38
CA MET A 59 -1.62 -6.25 7.15
C MET A 59 -2.22 -4.89 6.81
N ILE A 60 -1.94 -4.39 5.62
CA ILE A 60 -2.52 -3.16 5.07
C ILE A 60 -3.57 -3.56 4.04
N VAL A 61 -4.81 -3.10 4.22
CA VAL A 61 -5.94 -3.49 3.37
C VAL A 61 -6.65 -2.23 2.87
N ASN A 62 -6.73 -2.03 1.55
CA ASN A 62 -7.57 -0.97 1.01
C ASN A 62 -9.04 -1.42 1.03
N THR A 63 -9.92 -0.58 1.58
CA THR A 63 -11.31 -0.94 1.88
C THR A 63 -12.31 0.04 1.27
N ALA A 64 -13.59 -0.35 1.25
CA ALA A 64 -14.68 0.53 0.89
C ALA A 64 -15.99 0.06 1.56
N SER A 65 -16.86 1.03 1.91
CA SER A 65 -18.12 0.78 2.63
C SER A 65 -19.25 0.23 1.73
N GLN A 66 -19.20 0.47 0.41
CA GLN A 66 -20.26 0.09 -0.53
C GLN A 66 -19.78 -0.95 -1.57
N CYS A 67 -18.93 -1.87 -1.15
CA CYS A 67 -18.33 -2.89 -1.99
C CYS A 67 -18.96 -4.26 -1.72
N GLY A 68 -19.07 -5.11 -2.75
CA GLY A 68 -19.47 -6.52 -2.56
C GLY A 68 -18.54 -7.29 -1.62
N TYR A 69 -17.29 -6.83 -1.43
CA TYR A 69 -16.34 -7.42 -0.48
C TYR A 69 -16.38 -6.78 0.92
N THR A 70 -17.24 -5.80 1.19
CA THR A 70 -17.35 -5.15 2.53
C THR A 70 -17.55 -6.15 3.67
N PRO A 71 -18.27 -7.28 3.50
CA PRO A 71 -18.36 -8.31 4.53
C PRO A 71 -17.02 -8.89 5.00
N GLN A 72 -15.94 -8.73 4.24
CA GLN A 72 -14.60 -9.15 4.67
C GLN A 72 -14.09 -8.40 5.91
N TYR A 73 -14.71 -7.27 6.29
CA TYR A 73 -14.40 -6.64 7.59
C TYR A 73 -14.62 -7.60 8.78
N ALA A 74 -15.63 -8.45 8.73
CA ALA A 74 -15.86 -9.46 9.77
C ALA A 74 -14.67 -10.44 9.88
N GLY A 75 -14.21 -10.96 8.75
CA GLY A 75 -13.04 -11.84 8.72
C GLY A 75 -11.73 -11.15 9.14
N LEU A 76 -11.54 -9.85 8.78
CA LEU A 76 -10.41 -9.05 9.26
C LEU A 76 -10.47 -8.88 10.78
N GLN A 77 -11.66 -8.61 11.34
CA GLN A 77 -11.85 -8.49 12.79
C GLN A 77 -11.59 -9.83 13.51
N GLU A 78 -11.96 -10.94 12.91
CA GLU A 78 -11.64 -12.28 13.43
C GLU A 78 -10.12 -12.51 13.49
N LEU A 79 -9.40 -12.24 12.39
CA LEU A 79 -7.94 -12.32 12.37
C LEU A 79 -7.29 -11.41 13.42
N TRP A 80 -7.77 -10.17 13.52
CA TRP A 80 -7.30 -9.23 14.53
C TRP A 80 -7.49 -9.79 15.94
N SER A 81 -8.69 -10.28 16.26
CA SER A 81 -9.00 -10.84 17.57
C SER A 81 -8.13 -12.05 17.91
N GLN A 82 -7.84 -12.91 16.92
CA GLN A 82 -7.04 -14.11 17.07
C GLN A 82 -5.54 -13.82 17.28
N PHE A 83 -4.99 -12.84 16.54
CA PHE A 83 -3.53 -12.69 16.44
C PHE A 83 -2.96 -11.43 17.09
N ARG A 84 -3.78 -10.41 17.46
CA ARG A 84 -3.28 -9.14 18.00
C ARG A 84 -2.41 -9.28 19.24
N GLN A 85 -2.75 -10.21 20.15
CA GLN A 85 -1.98 -10.44 21.37
C GLN A 85 -0.62 -11.09 21.07
N ARG A 86 -0.46 -11.69 19.91
CA ARG A 86 0.80 -12.24 19.42
C ARG A 86 1.63 -11.23 18.63
N GLY A 87 1.15 -9.98 18.51
CA GLY A 87 1.84 -8.89 17.85
C GLY A 87 1.41 -8.62 16.41
N PHE A 88 0.39 -9.29 15.87
CA PHE A 88 -0.12 -9.00 14.54
C PHE A 88 -0.92 -7.70 14.50
N GLY A 89 -0.67 -6.88 13.48
CA GLY A 89 -1.40 -5.65 13.21
C GLY A 89 -2.29 -5.73 11.97
N ILE A 90 -3.38 -4.97 11.94
CA ILE A 90 -4.17 -4.67 10.74
C ILE A 90 -4.39 -3.16 10.67
N ILE A 91 -4.30 -2.59 9.46
CA ILE A 91 -4.68 -1.21 9.16
C ILE A 91 -5.60 -1.23 7.95
N ALA A 92 -6.84 -0.79 8.11
CA ALA A 92 -7.76 -0.57 7.01
C ALA A 92 -7.53 0.83 6.41
N VAL A 93 -7.53 0.89 5.09
CA VAL A 93 -7.30 2.12 4.31
C VAL A 93 -8.50 2.35 3.39
N PRO A 94 -9.54 3.07 3.86
CA PRO A 94 -10.70 3.40 3.04
C PRO A 94 -10.28 4.19 1.80
N SER A 95 -10.78 3.77 0.62
CA SER A 95 -10.45 4.40 -0.66
C SER A 95 -11.64 4.44 -1.61
N ASN A 96 -11.79 5.57 -2.31
CA ASN A 96 -12.82 5.74 -3.33
C ASN A 96 -12.36 5.40 -4.75
N ASP A 97 -11.14 4.88 -4.91
CA ASP A 97 -10.48 4.71 -6.22
C ASP A 97 -11.05 3.55 -7.05
N PHE A 98 -11.81 2.67 -6.44
CA PHE A 98 -12.38 1.49 -7.11
C PHE A 98 -13.89 1.59 -7.15
N GLY A 99 -14.40 2.07 -8.29
CA GLY A 99 -15.84 2.18 -8.56
C GLY A 99 -16.58 3.21 -7.72
N GLY A 100 -15.89 4.16 -7.06
CA GLY A 100 -16.55 5.17 -6.23
C GLY A 100 -17.24 4.59 -5.00
N GLN A 101 -16.79 3.43 -4.49
CA GLN A 101 -17.49 2.66 -3.46
C GLN A 101 -17.19 3.12 -2.01
N GLU A 102 -16.42 4.20 -1.84
CA GLU A 102 -16.25 4.91 -0.57
C GLU A 102 -16.63 6.39 -0.73
N PRO A 103 -17.89 6.71 -1.07
CA PRO A 103 -18.29 8.11 -1.32
C PRO A 103 -18.34 8.94 -0.05
N GLY A 104 -18.60 8.32 1.10
CA GLY A 104 -18.77 8.97 2.39
C GLY A 104 -17.48 9.55 2.97
N GLY A 105 -17.63 10.33 4.04
CA GLY A 105 -16.54 10.87 4.86
C GLY A 105 -16.26 10.00 6.07
N ALA A 106 -15.52 10.57 7.05
CA ALA A 106 -15.12 9.86 8.26
C ALA A 106 -16.30 9.28 9.07
N THR A 107 -17.41 10.02 9.13
CA THR A 107 -18.62 9.59 9.87
C THR A 107 -19.23 8.33 9.26
N GLU A 108 -19.39 8.27 7.94
CA GLU A 108 -19.96 7.12 7.23
C GLU A 108 -19.03 5.90 7.31
N ILE A 109 -17.73 6.13 7.20
CA ILE A 109 -16.71 5.08 7.39
C ILE A 109 -16.78 4.52 8.81
N ALA A 110 -16.80 5.41 9.82
CA ALA A 110 -16.91 5.01 11.22
C ALA A 110 -18.21 4.21 11.51
N LYS A 111 -19.33 4.62 10.90
CA LYS A 111 -20.60 3.90 11.02
C LYS A 111 -20.51 2.50 10.41
N THR A 112 -19.97 2.37 9.21
CA THR A 112 -19.81 1.05 8.56
C THR A 112 -18.89 0.16 9.39
N THR A 113 -17.72 0.66 9.75
CA THR A 113 -16.71 -0.15 10.43
C THR A 113 -17.05 -0.43 11.89
N GLY A 114 -17.55 0.57 12.63
CA GLY A 114 -17.88 0.46 14.05
C GLY A 114 -19.24 -0.18 14.30
N ASP A 115 -20.33 0.40 13.72
CA ASP A 115 -21.68 -0.04 14.06
C ASP A 115 -22.06 -1.36 13.40
N THR A 116 -21.58 -1.60 12.14
CA THR A 116 -21.98 -2.79 11.38
C THR A 116 -21.02 -3.96 11.61
N TYR A 117 -19.70 -3.71 11.56
CA TYR A 117 -18.69 -4.77 11.61
C TYR A 117 -17.89 -4.83 12.91
N HIS A 118 -18.14 -3.92 13.84
CA HIS A 118 -17.49 -3.85 15.17
C HIS A 118 -15.96 -3.91 15.09
N VAL A 119 -15.39 -3.24 14.09
CA VAL A 119 -13.94 -3.18 13.85
C VAL A 119 -13.24 -2.47 14.99
N THR A 120 -12.18 -3.09 15.53
CA THR A 120 -11.37 -2.54 16.63
C THR A 120 -9.90 -2.35 16.28
N PHE A 121 -9.49 -2.68 15.06
CA PHE A 121 -8.16 -2.35 14.54
C PHE A 121 -8.15 -0.95 13.90
N PRO A 122 -6.96 -0.34 13.73
CA PRO A 122 -6.80 1.00 13.16
C PRO A 122 -7.40 1.16 11.76
N ILE A 123 -8.05 2.31 11.53
CA ILE A 123 -8.64 2.72 10.26
C ILE A 123 -8.08 4.09 9.91
N THR A 124 -7.62 4.27 8.68
CA THR A 124 -7.11 5.55 8.20
C THR A 124 -8.24 6.48 7.74
N ALA A 125 -7.93 7.76 7.62
CA ALA A 125 -8.73 8.66 6.79
C ALA A 125 -8.78 8.14 5.35
N LYS A 126 -9.80 8.56 4.59
CA LYS A 126 -9.96 8.16 3.19
C LYS A 126 -8.70 8.54 2.39
N THR A 127 -8.12 7.58 1.70
CA THR A 127 -6.78 7.67 1.10
C THR A 127 -6.82 7.31 -0.38
N ILE A 128 -6.03 8.00 -1.20
CA ILE A 128 -5.80 7.64 -2.60
C ILE A 128 -4.78 6.49 -2.64
N VAL A 129 -5.13 5.37 -3.25
CA VAL A 129 -4.32 4.15 -3.27
C VAL A 129 -3.77 3.78 -4.64
N LYS A 130 -4.23 4.45 -5.71
CA LYS A 130 -3.72 4.24 -7.08
C LYS A 130 -3.49 5.54 -7.84
N GLY A 131 -2.70 5.46 -8.92
CA GLY A 131 -2.40 6.59 -9.79
C GLY A 131 -1.28 7.50 -9.25
N PRO A 132 -1.05 8.65 -9.91
CA PRO A 132 0.06 9.54 -9.61
C PRO A 132 -0.04 10.18 -8.22
N ASP A 133 -1.26 10.34 -7.70
CA ASP A 133 -1.53 10.94 -6.39
C ASP A 133 -1.65 9.90 -5.27
N ALA A 134 -1.37 8.63 -5.55
CA ALA A 134 -1.41 7.58 -4.55
C ALA A 134 -0.53 7.91 -3.34
N HIS A 135 -0.98 7.53 -2.16
CA HIS A 135 -0.24 7.66 -0.91
C HIS A 135 1.16 7.04 -1.04
N PRO A 136 2.22 7.62 -0.44
CA PRO A 136 3.60 7.14 -0.59
C PRO A 136 3.81 5.64 -0.31
N PHE A 137 3.09 5.07 0.66
CA PHE A 137 3.09 3.63 0.91
C PHE A 137 2.67 2.82 -0.33
N TYR A 138 1.60 3.22 -1.01
CA TYR A 138 1.11 2.49 -2.20
C TYR A 138 2.03 2.67 -3.41
N LYS A 139 2.70 3.82 -3.55
CA LYS A 139 3.76 4.03 -4.56
C LYS A 139 4.95 3.11 -4.30
N TRP A 140 5.37 3.00 -3.04
CA TRP A 140 6.42 2.09 -2.62
C TRP A 140 6.00 0.63 -2.86
N ALA A 141 4.80 0.23 -2.43
CA ALA A 141 4.30 -1.13 -2.64
C ALA A 141 4.23 -1.50 -4.12
N ALA A 142 3.85 -0.56 -5.00
CA ALA A 142 3.85 -0.74 -6.44
C ALA A 142 5.27 -0.93 -7.01
N ALA A 143 6.27 -0.26 -6.45
CA ALA A 143 7.67 -0.43 -6.84
C ALA A 143 8.23 -1.79 -6.38
N GLU A 144 7.90 -2.23 -5.16
CA GLU A 144 8.32 -3.52 -4.59
C GLU A 144 7.62 -4.72 -5.25
N ARG A 145 6.35 -4.56 -5.61
CA ARG A 145 5.47 -5.62 -6.14
C ARG A 145 4.70 -5.14 -7.37
N PRO A 146 5.37 -4.86 -8.50
CA PRO A 146 4.72 -4.31 -9.70
C PRO A 146 3.68 -5.23 -10.35
N ALA A 147 3.77 -6.55 -10.11
CA ALA A 147 2.79 -7.52 -10.57
C ALA A 147 1.56 -7.67 -9.66
N ASP A 148 1.63 -7.13 -8.43
CA ASP A 148 0.65 -7.36 -7.37
C ASP A 148 -0.03 -6.06 -6.92
N LEU A 149 -0.39 -5.21 -7.88
CA LEU A 149 -1.07 -3.95 -7.61
C LEU A 149 -2.53 -4.18 -7.15
N PRO A 150 -3.08 -3.29 -6.29
CA PRO A 150 -4.50 -3.35 -5.96
C PRO A 150 -5.36 -3.19 -7.22
N ALA A 151 -6.03 -4.28 -7.62
CA ALA A 151 -6.97 -4.27 -8.74
C ALA A 151 -8.39 -3.89 -8.31
N TRP A 152 -8.72 -4.04 -7.03
CA TRP A 152 -10.02 -3.73 -6.45
C TRP A 152 -9.91 -3.48 -4.94
N ASN A 153 -11.05 -3.14 -4.29
CA ASN A 153 -11.13 -3.02 -2.83
C ASN A 153 -10.83 -4.36 -2.15
N PHE A 154 -10.37 -4.30 -0.91
CA PHE A 154 -9.98 -5.45 -0.09
C PHE A 154 -8.78 -6.24 -0.62
N HIS A 155 -7.90 -5.59 -1.38
CA HIS A 155 -6.56 -6.09 -1.65
C HIS A 155 -5.70 -5.95 -0.38
N LYS A 156 -4.86 -6.94 -0.10
CA LYS A 156 -4.13 -7.06 1.16
C LYS A 156 -2.64 -7.19 0.92
N TYR A 157 -1.85 -6.31 1.54
CA TYR A 157 -0.39 -6.46 1.67
C TYR A 157 -0.07 -6.92 3.09
N LEU A 158 0.57 -8.05 3.25
CA LEU A 158 1.15 -8.48 4.51
C LEU A 158 2.61 -8.01 4.57
N ILE A 159 2.89 -7.09 5.47
CA ILE A 159 4.25 -6.63 5.77
C ILE A 159 4.85 -7.57 6.82
N GLY A 160 6.03 -8.08 6.55
CA GLY A 160 6.80 -8.91 7.47
C GLY A 160 7.44 -8.10 8.61
N ARG A 161 8.04 -8.80 9.55
CA ARG A 161 8.74 -8.23 10.70
C ARG A 161 9.96 -7.39 10.32
N ASP A 162 10.49 -7.58 9.13
CA ASP A 162 11.59 -6.84 8.52
C ASP A 162 11.14 -5.54 7.82
N GLY A 163 9.83 -5.34 7.71
CA GLY A 163 9.23 -4.18 7.06
C GLY A 163 9.08 -4.29 5.55
N TYR A 164 9.37 -5.44 4.95
CA TYR A 164 9.13 -5.70 3.53
C TYR A 164 7.80 -6.42 3.30
N ILE A 165 7.29 -6.39 2.05
CA ILE A 165 6.07 -7.12 1.70
C ILE A 165 6.38 -8.61 1.65
N ALA A 166 5.88 -9.34 2.64
CA ALA A 166 6.04 -10.78 2.75
C ALA A 166 5.09 -11.54 1.82
N GLU A 167 3.82 -11.11 1.75
CA GLU A 167 2.78 -11.77 0.96
C GLU A 167 1.76 -10.73 0.44
N VAL A 168 1.10 -11.07 -0.66
CA VAL A 168 0.03 -10.25 -1.24
C VAL A 168 -1.20 -11.12 -1.48
N PHE A 169 -2.37 -10.64 -1.09
CA PHE A 169 -3.63 -11.37 -1.29
C PHE A 169 -4.61 -10.48 -2.08
N PRO A 170 -5.01 -10.91 -3.29
CA PRO A 170 -6.04 -10.24 -4.06
C PRO A 170 -7.39 -10.17 -3.32
N SER A 171 -8.24 -9.25 -3.75
CA SER A 171 -9.55 -8.96 -3.14
C SER A 171 -10.42 -10.19 -2.89
N LYS A 172 -10.41 -11.16 -3.84
CA LYS A 172 -11.20 -12.40 -3.77
C LYS A 172 -10.76 -13.39 -2.68
N ILE A 173 -9.57 -13.20 -2.11
CA ILE A 173 -9.07 -14.06 -1.04
C ILE A 173 -9.64 -13.56 0.29
N GLU A 174 -10.46 -14.39 0.91
CA GLU A 174 -11.05 -14.08 2.21
C GLU A 174 -9.98 -13.93 3.30
N PRO A 175 -10.15 -13.01 4.25
CA PRO A 175 -9.20 -12.85 5.34
C PRO A 175 -8.93 -14.14 6.13
N THR A 176 -9.94 -14.95 6.33
CA THR A 176 -9.86 -16.23 7.06
C THR A 176 -9.43 -17.41 6.21
N ASP A 177 -9.07 -17.20 4.94
CA ASP A 177 -8.50 -18.25 4.09
C ASP A 177 -7.25 -18.84 4.74
N THR A 178 -7.10 -20.15 4.66
CA THR A 178 -5.98 -20.89 5.29
C THR A 178 -4.62 -20.38 4.85
N ARG A 179 -4.50 -19.86 3.61
CA ARG A 179 -3.26 -19.24 3.09
C ARG A 179 -2.92 -17.97 3.84
N VAL A 180 -3.91 -17.13 4.13
CA VAL A 180 -3.73 -15.89 4.89
C VAL A 180 -3.33 -16.19 6.32
N VAL A 181 -4.07 -17.09 6.97
CA VAL A 181 -3.79 -17.53 8.36
C VAL A 181 -2.38 -18.12 8.46
N ALA A 182 -2.00 -19.01 7.53
CA ALA A 182 -0.67 -19.61 7.51
C ALA A 182 0.45 -18.57 7.28
N ALA A 183 0.23 -17.57 6.39
CA ALA A 183 1.20 -16.49 6.15
C ALA A 183 1.40 -15.64 7.41
N ILE A 184 0.32 -15.25 8.10
CA ILE A 184 0.39 -14.52 9.37
C ILE A 184 1.17 -15.35 10.41
N ALA A 185 0.84 -16.64 10.56
CA ALA A 185 1.48 -17.51 11.53
C ALA A 185 2.99 -17.63 11.29
N ARG A 186 3.43 -17.80 10.03
CA ARG A 186 4.85 -17.83 9.66
C ARG A 186 5.56 -16.54 10.03
N ASN A 187 4.94 -15.39 9.74
CA ASN A 187 5.54 -14.08 10.02
C ASN A 187 5.54 -13.70 11.51
N LEU A 188 4.75 -14.37 12.35
CA LEU A 188 4.77 -14.19 13.80
C LEU A 188 5.93 -14.95 14.47
N THR A 189 6.46 -16.00 13.84
CA THR A 189 7.49 -16.90 14.40
C THR A 189 8.87 -16.71 13.77
N ALA A 190 8.95 -16.00 12.65
CA ALA A 190 10.20 -15.77 11.91
C ALA A 190 11.16 -14.82 12.64
#